data_e9d13303dec0a5ea13e04905992ab4ac
#
_entry.id   e9d13303dec0a5ea13e04905992ab4ac
#
_cell.length_a   1.000
_cell.length_b   1.000
_cell.length_c   1.000
_cell.angle_alpha   90.00
_cell.angle_beta   90.00
_cell.angle_gamma   90.00
#
_symmetry.space_group_name_H-M   'P 1'
#
loop_
_entity.id
_entity.type
_entity.pdbx_description
1 polymer ?
#
loop_
_entity_poly.entity_id
_entity_poly.type
_entity_poly.pdbx_seq_one_letter_code
_entity_poly.pdbx_strand_id
1 'polypeptide(L)'
;GSSRLIEKKDEIAANISSKMKGSDVLFERNNRQYDANFSFRFSSQTACVDFYDQKVTFSLRTVKRAFNPRKADEPIQFEYVTWQIGLNANSGSKLVADAPLQQSNVNYFGANGDKIAKELVERIVYKEIYPNIDLVFYKSKKSELKYDFVLHPGARLSDIKLDYEGVENLRLDKSNNLLYDTPWGAIKEE
;
A
#
# COMPACT_ATOMS: atom_id res chain seq x y z
N GLY A 1 -19.69 -27.67 6.05
CA GLY A 1 -19.89 -26.20 6.11
C GLY A 1 -18.58 -25.41 6.19
N SER A 2 -17.55 -25.98 6.83
CA SER A 2 -16.24 -25.31 7.02
C SER A 2 -15.41 -25.20 5.73
N SER A 3 -15.37 -26.24 4.90
CA SER A 3 -14.56 -26.28 3.68
C SER A 3 -14.99 -25.21 2.65
N ARG A 4 -16.30 -25.00 2.51
CA ARG A 4 -16.86 -24.00 1.58
C ARG A 4 -16.58 -22.55 2.00
N LEU A 5 -16.45 -22.30 3.30
CA LEU A 5 -16.08 -20.99 3.84
C LEU A 5 -14.58 -20.70 3.67
N ILE A 6 -13.73 -21.74 3.76
CA ILE A 6 -12.28 -21.64 3.54
C ILE A 6 -12.01 -21.38 2.05
N GLU A 7 -12.62 -22.13 1.13
CA GLU A 7 -12.50 -21.89 -0.31
C GLU A 7 -12.94 -20.47 -0.73
N LYS A 8 -14.02 -19.97 -0.13
CA LYS A 8 -14.52 -18.63 -0.41
C LYS A 8 -13.59 -17.53 0.13
N LYS A 9 -12.95 -17.76 1.28
CA LYS A 9 -11.94 -16.84 1.84
C LYS A 9 -10.68 -16.81 0.98
N ASP A 10 -10.21 -17.95 0.50
CA ASP A 10 -9.03 -18.05 -0.37
C ASP A 10 -9.28 -17.40 -1.73
N GLU A 11 -10.48 -17.54 -2.29
CA GLU A 11 -10.89 -16.88 -3.52
C GLU A 11 -10.97 -15.35 -3.35
N ILE A 12 -11.43 -14.86 -2.21
CA ILE A 12 -11.47 -13.43 -1.89
C ILE A 12 -10.04 -12.89 -1.67
N ALA A 13 -9.16 -13.62 -0.99
CA ALA A 13 -7.77 -13.23 -0.78
C ALA A 13 -7.02 -13.11 -2.12
N ALA A 14 -7.16 -14.08 -3.02
CA ALA A 14 -6.62 -14.02 -4.38
C ALA A 14 -7.16 -12.80 -5.16
N ASN A 15 -8.43 -12.46 -4.98
CA ASN A 15 -9.08 -11.32 -5.60
C ASN A 15 -8.55 -9.98 -5.06
N ILE A 16 -8.27 -9.87 -3.75
CA ILE A 16 -7.66 -8.68 -3.13
C ILE A 16 -6.23 -8.50 -3.64
N SER A 17 -5.42 -9.54 -3.65
CA SER A 17 -4.05 -9.51 -4.20
C SER A 17 -4.04 -9.07 -5.67
N SER A 18 -4.99 -9.55 -6.51
CA SER A 18 -5.12 -9.12 -7.90
C SER A 18 -5.52 -7.66 -8.03
N LYS A 19 -6.31 -7.11 -7.09
CA LYS A 19 -6.72 -5.69 -7.08
C LYS A 19 -5.56 -4.74 -6.77
N MET A 20 -4.51 -5.22 -6.11
CA MET A 20 -3.28 -4.48 -5.83
C MET A 20 -2.29 -4.51 -7.00
N LYS A 21 -2.60 -5.22 -8.09
CA LYS A 21 -1.79 -5.26 -9.32
C LYS A 21 -2.17 -4.10 -10.24
N GLY A 22 -1.18 -3.43 -10.78
CA GLY A 22 -1.35 -2.39 -11.79
C GLY A 22 -0.21 -2.39 -12.78
N SER A 23 -0.50 -2.33 -14.09
CA SER A 23 0.51 -2.42 -15.15
C SER A 23 1.52 -1.27 -15.11
N ASP A 24 1.11 -0.08 -14.66
CA ASP A 24 1.92 1.15 -14.70
C ASP A 24 2.02 1.82 -13.33
N VAL A 25 1.90 1.05 -12.25
CA VAL A 25 1.87 1.62 -10.91
C VAL A 25 3.28 1.89 -10.42
N LEU A 26 3.57 3.14 -10.16
CA LEU A 26 4.79 3.66 -9.54
C LEU A 26 4.41 4.39 -8.25
N PHE A 27 5.41 4.64 -7.41
CA PHE A 27 5.21 5.49 -6.24
C PHE A 27 5.17 6.94 -6.70
N GLU A 28 4.07 7.61 -6.44
CA GLU A 28 3.90 9.02 -6.70
C GLU A 28 4.31 9.82 -5.47
N ARG A 29 5.20 10.79 -5.66
CA ARG A 29 5.56 11.74 -4.60
C ARG A 29 4.41 12.70 -4.33
N ASN A 30 4.11 12.95 -3.07
CA ASN A 30 3.20 14.01 -2.67
C ASN A 30 3.94 15.36 -2.61
N ASN A 31 3.75 16.16 -3.65
CA ASN A 31 4.25 17.53 -3.76
C ASN A 31 3.15 18.56 -3.42
N ARG A 32 2.28 18.24 -2.44
CA ARG A 32 1.11 19.03 -2.01
C ARG A 32 -0.08 18.99 -2.97
N GLN A 33 -0.12 18.08 -3.93
CA GLN A 33 -1.31 17.83 -4.75
C GLN A 33 -2.42 17.09 -4.01
N TYR A 34 -2.11 16.50 -2.85
CA TYR A 34 -3.06 15.84 -1.96
C TYR A 34 -3.14 16.61 -0.64
N ASP A 35 -4.35 16.75 -0.12
CA ASP A 35 -4.61 17.34 1.20
C ASP A 35 -4.39 16.30 2.31
N ALA A 36 -3.16 15.78 2.37
CA ALA A 36 -2.70 14.82 3.36
C ALA A 36 -1.16 14.85 3.44
N ASN A 37 -0.61 14.44 4.59
CA ASN A 37 0.82 14.55 4.88
C ASN A 37 1.63 13.27 4.61
N PHE A 38 1.13 12.35 3.80
CA PHE A 38 1.95 11.24 3.31
C PHE A 38 3.02 11.74 2.32
N SER A 39 4.14 11.04 2.26
CA SER A 39 5.25 11.38 1.36
C SER A 39 5.11 10.76 -0.03
N PHE A 40 4.61 9.53 -0.10
CA PHE A 40 4.41 8.80 -1.36
C PHE A 40 3.08 8.06 -1.36
N ARG A 41 2.55 7.83 -2.56
CA ARG A 41 1.37 7.02 -2.81
C ARG A 41 1.64 5.98 -3.89
N PHE A 42 1.26 4.74 -3.62
CA PHE A 42 1.15 3.68 -4.61
C PHE A 42 -0.33 3.41 -4.85
N SER A 43 -0.81 3.51 -6.08
CA SER A 43 -2.24 3.36 -6.35
C SER A 43 -2.52 2.56 -7.60
N SER A 44 -3.62 1.82 -7.59
CA SER A 44 -4.23 1.15 -8.71
C SER A 44 -5.69 1.59 -8.84
N GLN A 45 -6.44 1.00 -9.76
CA GLN A 45 -7.88 1.31 -9.90
C GLN A 45 -8.70 0.97 -8.64
N THR A 46 -8.24 0.00 -7.85
CA THR A 46 -8.99 -0.56 -6.71
C THR A 46 -8.27 -0.49 -5.37
N ALA A 47 -7.00 -0.10 -5.37
CA ALA A 47 -6.19 -0.03 -4.17
C ALA A 47 -5.37 1.25 -4.11
N CYS A 48 -5.14 1.73 -2.90
CA CYS A 48 -4.30 2.86 -2.60
C CYS A 48 -3.46 2.54 -1.36
N VAL A 49 -2.16 2.83 -1.41
CA VAL A 49 -1.24 2.67 -0.29
C VAL A 49 -0.51 3.99 -0.08
N ASP A 50 -0.68 4.58 1.10
CA ASP A 50 -0.07 5.85 1.47
C ASP A 50 1.06 5.63 2.47
N PHE A 51 2.21 6.20 2.18
CA PHE A 51 3.45 6.05 2.93
C PHE A 51 3.74 7.32 3.72
N TYR A 52 3.63 7.22 5.04
CA TYR A 52 3.96 8.26 6.02
C TYR A 52 5.29 7.93 6.70
N ASP A 53 5.84 8.84 7.46
CA ASP A 53 7.11 8.62 8.19
C ASP A 53 7.03 7.48 9.21
N GLN A 54 5.87 7.27 9.85
CA GLN A 54 5.71 6.29 10.93
C GLN A 54 4.71 5.18 10.65
N LYS A 55 4.04 5.21 9.49
CA LYS A 55 3.03 4.21 9.13
C LYS A 55 2.83 4.08 7.63
N VAL A 56 2.27 2.97 7.25
CA VAL A 56 1.75 2.73 5.90
C VAL A 56 0.26 2.43 6.00
N THR A 57 -0.55 3.12 5.23
CA THR A 57 -2.01 2.93 5.22
C THR A 57 -2.45 2.31 3.91
N PHE A 58 -3.23 1.25 4.01
CA PHE A 58 -3.80 0.53 2.87
C PHE A 58 -5.29 0.82 2.77
N SER A 59 -5.78 1.07 1.58
CA SER A 59 -7.19 1.25 1.28
C SER A 59 -7.57 0.44 0.05
N LEU A 60 -8.56 -0.42 0.18
CA LEU A 60 -9.18 -1.13 -0.95
C LEU A 60 -10.54 -0.54 -1.22
N ARG A 61 -10.89 -0.45 -2.51
CA ARG A 61 -12.16 0.08 -3.00
C ARG A 61 -12.89 -0.96 -3.85
N THR A 62 -14.18 -1.15 -3.60
CA THR A 62 -15.05 -1.91 -4.48
C THR A 62 -16.31 -1.11 -4.80
N VAL A 63 -16.98 -1.45 -5.89
CA VAL A 63 -18.25 -0.85 -6.25
C VAL A 63 -19.35 -1.54 -5.45
N LYS A 64 -20.02 -0.78 -4.60
CA LYS A 64 -21.20 -1.24 -3.85
C LYS A 64 -22.42 -1.34 -4.76
N ARG A 65 -22.56 -0.38 -5.66
CA ARG A 65 -23.65 -0.28 -6.60
C ARG A 65 -23.10 0.03 -7.98
N ALA A 66 -23.30 -0.89 -8.91
CA ALA A 66 -22.91 -0.72 -10.30
C ALA A 66 -23.75 0.38 -10.99
N PHE A 67 -23.15 1.00 -12.01
CA PHE A 67 -23.88 1.95 -12.86
C PHE A 67 -25.13 1.30 -13.46
N ASN A 68 -26.28 1.93 -13.28
CA ASN A 68 -27.54 1.52 -13.89
C ASN A 68 -27.90 2.54 -14.99
N PRO A 69 -27.87 2.17 -16.28
CA PRO A 69 -28.20 3.09 -17.37
C PRO A 69 -29.60 3.68 -17.29
N ARG A 70 -30.55 2.98 -16.62
CA ARG A 70 -31.93 3.45 -16.43
C ARG A 70 -32.07 4.46 -15.28
N LYS A 71 -31.00 4.68 -14.53
CA LYS A 71 -30.92 5.57 -13.37
C LYS A 71 -29.60 6.34 -13.43
N ALA A 72 -29.36 6.99 -14.56
CA ALA A 72 -28.10 7.69 -14.83
C ALA A 72 -27.78 8.81 -13.82
N ASP A 73 -28.78 9.33 -13.12
CA ASP A 73 -28.62 10.38 -12.09
C ASP A 73 -28.19 9.84 -10.71
N GLU A 74 -28.18 8.51 -10.52
CA GLU A 74 -27.71 7.93 -9.28
C GLU A 74 -26.20 7.71 -9.31
N PRO A 75 -25.43 8.33 -8.38
CA PRO A 75 -23.97 8.20 -8.37
C PRO A 75 -23.53 6.76 -8.08
N ILE A 76 -22.41 6.37 -8.68
CA ILE A 76 -21.74 5.11 -8.34
C ILE A 76 -21.32 5.17 -6.87
N GLN A 77 -21.75 4.17 -6.10
CA GLN A 77 -21.38 4.05 -4.69
C GLN A 77 -20.21 3.09 -4.54
N PHE A 78 -19.25 3.49 -3.72
CA PHE A 78 -18.08 2.68 -3.39
C PHE A 78 -18.11 2.26 -1.91
N GLU A 79 -17.57 1.09 -1.66
CA GLU A 79 -17.19 0.63 -0.31
C GLU A 79 -15.67 0.64 -0.20
N TYR A 80 -15.20 0.91 1.01
CA TYR A 80 -13.78 0.96 1.32
C TYR A 80 -13.48 0.06 2.52
N VAL A 81 -12.34 -0.62 2.46
CA VAL A 81 -11.70 -1.27 3.60
C VAL A 81 -10.33 -0.66 3.77
N THR A 82 -10.03 -0.22 4.98
CA THR A 82 -8.77 0.45 5.29
C THR A 82 -8.12 -0.21 6.50
N TRP A 83 -6.82 -0.42 6.43
CA TRP A 83 -5.98 -0.85 7.56
C TRP A 83 -4.64 -0.13 7.49
N GLN A 84 -3.86 -0.21 8.56
CA GLN A 84 -2.54 0.39 8.60
C GLN A 84 -1.52 -0.49 9.29
N ILE A 85 -0.26 -0.25 8.97
CA ILE A 85 0.91 -0.84 9.60
C ILE A 85 1.71 0.29 10.24
N GLY A 86 1.77 0.32 11.56
CA GLY A 86 2.67 1.18 12.33
C GLY A 86 4.09 0.64 12.22
N LEU A 87 5.03 1.50 11.90
CA LEU A 87 6.41 1.12 11.61
C LEU A 87 7.32 1.17 12.83
N ASN A 88 6.94 1.87 13.89
CA ASN A 88 7.81 2.11 15.06
C ASN A 88 9.23 2.58 14.66
N ALA A 89 9.29 3.41 13.62
CA ALA A 89 10.56 3.85 13.03
C ALA A 89 11.36 4.72 14.00
N ASN A 90 12.68 4.64 13.94
CA ASN A 90 13.58 5.56 14.64
C ASN A 90 13.27 7.01 14.30
N SER A 91 13.48 7.92 15.24
CA SER A 91 13.25 9.37 15.04
C SER A 91 14.14 9.98 13.94
N GLY A 92 15.27 9.36 13.63
CA GLY A 92 16.17 9.74 12.54
C GLY A 92 15.87 9.10 11.18
N SER A 93 14.90 8.18 11.12
CA SER A 93 14.51 7.51 9.86
C SER A 93 14.02 8.53 8.83
N LYS A 94 14.37 8.30 7.57
CA LYS A 94 13.96 9.14 6.45
C LYS A 94 13.35 8.29 5.33
N LEU A 95 12.14 8.66 4.93
CA LEU A 95 11.50 8.09 3.75
C LEU A 95 11.93 8.87 2.51
N VAL A 96 12.62 8.21 1.60
CA VAL A 96 13.20 8.80 0.39
C VAL A 96 12.91 7.97 -0.85
N ALA A 97 12.94 8.63 -2.01
CA ALA A 97 13.01 7.94 -3.29
C ALA A 97 14.42 7.34 -3.48
N ASP A 98 14.50 6.08 -3.89
CA ASP A 98 15.76 5.33 -4.10
C ASP A 98 15.92 4.91 -5.57
N ALA A 99 15.38 5.71 -6.48
CA ALA A 99 15.50 5.55 -7.92
C ALA A 99 15.34 6.92 -8.58
N PRO A 100 15.81 7.09 -9.82
CA PRO A 100 15.58 8.33 -10.56
C PRO A 100 14.10 8.67 -10.63
N LEU A 101 13.75 9.93 -10.36
CA LEU A 101 12.41 10.43 -10.52
C LEU A 101 12.05 10.49 -12.01
N GLN A 102 10.92 9.90 -12.36
CA GLN A 102 10.33 10.05 -13.68
C GLN A 102 9.28 11.16 -13.61
N GLN A 103 9.48 12.21 -14.40
CA GLN A 103 8.44 13.23 -14.56
C GLN A 103 7.40 12.73 -15.56
N SER A 104 6.16 12.72 -15.13
CA SER A 104 5.02 12.44 -15.99
C SER A 104 4.62 13.71 -16.75
N ASN A 105 4.11 13.56 -17.97
CA ASN A 105 3.47 14.66 -18.71
C ASN A 105 2.15 15.13 -18.09
N VAL A 106 1.66 14.42 -17.07
CA VAL A 106 0.46 14.79 -16.32
C VAL A 106 0.85 15.76 -15.22
N ASN A 107 0.18 16.92 -15.21
CA ASN A 107 0.33 17.91 -14.15
C ASN A 107 -0.97 18.00 -13.35
N TYR A 108 -0.82 18.24 -12.07
CA TYR A 108 -1.92 18.68 -11.22
C TYR A 108 -1.99 20.21 -11.19
N PHE A 109 -3.17 20.73 -10.90
CA PHE A 109 -3.33 22.14 -10.58
C PHE A 109 -3.53 22.27 -9.08
N GLY A 110 -2.62 22.96 -8.42
CA GLY A 110 -2.76 23.31 -7.00
C GLY A 110 -3.93 24.28 -6.78
N ALA A 111 -4.31 24.45 -5.52
CA ALA A 111 -5.40 25.35 -5.12
C ALA A 111 -5.20 26.81 -5.61
N ASN A 112 -3.96 27.22 -5.83
CA ASN A 112 -3.57 28.54 -6.34
C ASN A 112 -3.41 28.58 -7.86
N GLY A 113 -3.75 27.51 -8.59
CA GLY A 113 -3.56 27.41 -10.03
C GLY A 113 -2.14 27.04 -10.48
N ASP A 114 -1.23 26.78 -9.57
CA ASP A 114 0.13 26.38 -9.86
C ASP A 114 0.14 24.96 -10.47
N LYS A 115 0.98 24.77 -11.48
CA LYS A 115 1.21 23.45 -12.06
C LYS A 115 2.15 22.65 -11.16
N ILE A 116 1.68 21.51 -10.66
CA ILE A 116 2.46 20.56 -9.88
C ILE A 116 2.79 19.37 -10.77
N ALA A 117 4.08 19.18 -11.08
CA ALA A 117 4.50 18.04 -11.88
C ALA A 117 4.30 16.74 -11.10
N LYS A 118 3.73 15.73 -11.77
CA LYS A 118 3.62 14.38 -11.21
C LYS A 118 5.00 13.72 -11.25
N GLU A 119 5.56 13.44 -10.07
CA GLU A 119 6.83 12.75 -9.90
C GLU A 119 6.58 11.30 -9.51
N LEU A 120 7.17 10.38 -10.27
CA LEU A 120 7.01 8.94 -10.11
C LEU A 120 8.36 8.27 -9.87
N VAL A 121 8.40 7.29 -8.96
CA VAL A 121 9.57 6.46 -8.70
C VAL A 121 9.19 4.99 -8.59
N GLU A 122 10.12 4.10 -8.94
CA GLU A 122 9.90 2.65 -8.87
C GLU A 122 10.15 2.06 -7.49
N ARG A 123 10.85 2.82 -6.64
CA ARG A 123 11.35 2.33 -5.35
C ARG A 123 11.44 3.46 -4.34
N ILE A 124 10.98 3.20 -3.12
CA ILE A 124 11.10 4.09 -1.96
C ILE A 124 11.74 3.35 -0.79
N VAL A 125 12.45 4.07 0.06
CA VAL A 125 13.20 3.49 1.17
C VAL A 125 12.99 4.31 2.43
N TYR A 126 12.64 3.63 3.51
CA TYR A 126 12.80 4.14 4.88
C TYR A 126 14.24 3.84 5.31
N LYS A 127 15.10 4.84 5.23
CA LYS A 127 16.50 4.73 5.63
C LYS A 127 16.61 4.64 7.15
N GLU A 128 17.37 3.65 7.63
CA GLU A 128 17.56 3.41 9.06
C GLU A 128 16.26 3.40 9.87
N ILE A 129 15.26 2.68 9.33
CA ILE A 129 13.98 2.53 10.01
C ILE A 129 14.16 1.94 11.42
N TYR A 130 15.11 1.01 11.55
CA TYR A 130 15.66 0.53 12.82
C TYR A 130 17.19 0.57 12.75
N PRO A 131 17.92 0.42 13.87
CA PRO A 131 19.38 0.43 13.84
C PRO A 131 19.97 -0.54 12.82
N ASN A 132 20.68 -0.03 11.82
CA ASN A 132 21.29 -0.79 10.71
C ASN A 132 20.28 -1.58 9.85
N ILE A 133 19.04 -1.14 9.78
CA ILE A 133 17.99 -1.76 8.96
C ILE A 133 17.28 -0.69 8.13
N ASP A 134 17.20 -0.91 6.82
CA ASP A 134 16.35 -0.14 5.92
C ASP A 134 15.10 -0.96 5.57
N LEU A 135 13.98 -0.31 5.33
CA LEU A 135 12.77 -0.91 4.78
C LEU A 135 12.51 -0.36 3.39
N VAL A 136 12.51 -1.24 2.40
CA VAL A 136 12.42 -0.89 0.98
C VAL A 136 11.10 -1.36 0.43
N PHE A 137 10.33 -0.46 -0.20
CA PHE A 137 9.16 -0.81 -0.99
C PHE A 137 9.45 -0.65 -2.47
N TYR A 138 9.00 -1.59 -3.27
CA TYR A 138 9.21 -1.59 -4.70
C TYR A 138 8.09 -2.31 -5.46
N LYS A 139 8.00 -2.04 -6.76
CA LYS A 139 7.14 -2.77 -7.67
C LYS A 139 7.87 -4.00 -8.21
N SER A 140 7.31 -5.17 -8.04
CA SER A 140 7.83 -6.41 -8.65
C SER A 140 7.63 -6.42 -10.17
N LYS A 141 8.31 -7.33 -10.88
CA LYS A 141 8.12 -7.55 -12.32
C LYS A 141 6.67 -7.93 -12.67
N LYS A 142 5.91 -8.47 -11.72
CA LYS A 142 4.48 -8.80 -11.85
C LYS A 142 3.56 -7.63 -11.49
N SER A 143 4.11 -6.42 -11.32
CA SER A 143 3.37 -5.22 -10.91
C SER A 143 2.70 -5.33 -9.54
N GLU A 144 3.26 -6.12 -8.64
CA GLU A 144 2.83 -6.26 -7.25
C GLU A 144 3.65 -5.33 -6.35
N LEU A 145 3.01 -4.76 -5.34
CA LEU A 145 3.73 -4.07 -4.28
C LEU A 145 4.46 -5.11 -3.42
N LYS A 146 5.76 -4.95 -3.26
CA LYS A 146 6.63 -5.78 -2.43
C LYS A 146 7.43 -4.91 -1.48
N TYR A 147 7.90 -5.50 -0.39
CA TYR A 147 8.84 -4.86 0.51
C TYR A 147 9.87 -5.84 1.04
N ASP A 148 11.05 -5.32 1.35
CA ASP A 148 12.16 -6.05 1.93
C ASP A 148 12.79 -5.25 3.08
N PHE A 149 13.22 -5.94 4.13
CA PHE A 149 14.14 -5.39 5.11
C PHE A 149 15.57 -5.66 4.67
N VAL A 150 16.34 -4.58 4.50
CA VAL A 150 17.77 -4.65 4.17
C VAL A 150 18.56 -4.52 5.46
N LEU A 151 19.23 -5.60 5.85
CA LEU A 151 20.02 -5.68 7.09
C LEU A 151 21.49 -5.36 6.80
N HIS A 152 21.99 -4.32 7.44
CA HIS A 152 23.41 -3.95 7.40
C HIS A 152 24.17 -4.61 8.57
N PRO A 153 25.52 -4.65 8.54
CA PRO A 153 26.30 -5.20 9.62
C PRO A 153 25.93 -4.58 10.99
N GLY A 154 25.63 -5.42 11.96
CA GLY A 154 25.16 -5.00 13.28
C GLY A 154 23.65 -4.92 13.44
N ALA A 155 22.88 -5.17 12.40
CA ALA A 155 21.42 -5.26 12.50
C ALA A 155 20.95 -6.43 13.38
N ARG A 156 19.85 -6.23 14.09
CA ARG A 156 19.19 -7.27 14.87
C ARG A 156 17.75 -7.42 14.41
N LEU A 157 17.36 -8.63 14.03
CA LEU A 157 15.98 -8.94 13.62
C LEU A 157 14.94 -8.60 14.70
N SER A 158 15.32 -8.69 15.98
CA SER A 158 14.45 -8.33 17.11
C SER A 158 14.09 -6.84 17.18
N ASP A 159 14.78 -5.98 16.43
CA ASP A 159 14.47 -4.55 16.37
C ASP A 159 13.31 -4.25 15.42
N ILE A 160 12.98 -5.19 14.54
CA ILE A 160 11.84 -5.05 13.61
C ILE A 160 10.54 -5.19 14.39
N LYS A 161 9.72 -4.12 14.37
CA LYS A 161 8.44 -4.07 15.07
C LYS A 161 7.40 -3.41 14.16
N LEU A 162 6.45 -4.20 13.72
CA LEU A 162 5.32 -3.75 12.91
C LEU A 162 4.02 -3.94 13.70
N ASP A 163 3.23 -2.88 13.79
CA ASP A 163 1.93 -2.90 14.47
C ASP A 163 0.81 -2.85 13.42
N TYR A 164 0.06 -3.94 13.33
CA TYR A 164 -1.07 -4.06 12.40
C TYR A 164 -2.35 -3.59 13.07
N GLU A 165 -3.01 -2.59 12.50
CA GLU A 165 -4.27 -2.02 12.98
C GLU A 165 -5.36 -2.11 11.91
N GLY A 166 -6.59 -2.40 12.32
CA GLY A 166 -7.74 -2.54 11.41
C GLY A 166 -7.82 -3.89 10.73
N VAL A 167 -7.10 -4.89 11.22
CA VAL A 167 -7.11 -6.28 10.78
C VAL A 167 -7.36 -7.23 11.94
N GLU A 168 -7.72 -8.47 11.64
CA GLU A 168 -7.96 -9.52 12.62
C GLU A 168 -7.15 -10.77 12.32
N ASN A 169 -7.01 -11.66 13.31
CA ASN A 169 -6.42 -13.00 13.16
C ASN A 169 -5.02 -13.00 12.51
N LEU A 170 -4.13 -12.11 12.98
CA LEU A 170 -2.73 -12.07 12.53
C LEU A 170 -2.05 -13.40 12.87
N ARG A 171 -1.51 -14.10 11.88
CA ARG A 171 -0.96 -15.46 12.01
C ARG A 171 0.07 -15.77 10.93
N LEU A 172 0.91 -16.78 11.18
CA LEU A 172 1.79 -17.35 10.15
C LEU A 172 1.14 -18.62 9.56
N ASP A 173 1.30 -18.81 8.26
CA ASP A 173 0.98 -20.07 7.60
C ASP A 173 2.11 -21.10 7.75
N LYS A 174 1.93 -22.30 7.20
CA LYS A 174 2.93 -23.38 7.26
C LYS A 174 4.25 -23.05 6.53
N SER A 175 4.24 -22.06 5.67
CA SER A 175 5.40 -21.55 4.90
C SER A 175 6.00 -20.28 5.50
N ASN A 176 5.58 -19.91 6.73
CA ASN A 176 5.96 -18.68 7.43
C ASN A 176 5.53 -17.38 6.74
N ASN A 177 4.52 -17.43 5.88
CA ASN A 177 3.93 -16.21 5.34
C ASN A 177 2.98 -15.61 6.37
N LEU A 178 2.94 -14.28 6.44
CA LEU A 178 2.03 -13.56 7.31
C LEU A 178 0.64 -13.52 6.70
N LEU A 179 -0.35 -13.91 7.48
CA LEU A 179 -1.77 -13.87 7.12
C LEU A 179 -2.53 -13.00 8.11
N TYR A 180 -3.46 -12.22 7.60
CA TYR A 180 -4.42 -11.49 8.43
C TYR A 180 -5.74 -11.31 7.69
N ASP A 181 -6.81 -11.13 8.46
CA ASP A 181 -8.15 -11.02 7.92
C ASP A 181 -8.61 -9.56 7.88
N THR A 182 -9.23 -9.19 6.77
CA THR A 182 -9.97 -7.94 6.60
C THR A 182 -11.46 -8.24 6.46
N PRO A 183 -12.36 -7.27 6.55
CA PRO A 183 -13.78 -7.48 6.26
C PRO A 183 -14.06 -8.10 4.88
N TRP A 184 -13.13 -7.97 3.93
CA TRP A 184 -13.26 -8.51 2.58
C TRP A 184 -12.48 -9.79 2.34
N GLY A 185 -11.83 -10.33 3.34
CA GLY A 185 -11.12 -11.60 3.28
C GLY A 185 -9.69 -11.54 3.80
N ALA A 186 -9.00 -12.68 3.70
CA ALA A 186 -7.64 -12.81 4.17
C ALA A 186 -6.64 -12.16 3.20
N ILE A 187 -5.62 -11.52 3.76
CA ILE A 187 -4.45 -11.04 3.03
C ILE A 187 -3.26 -11.91 3.40
N LYS A 188 -2.42 -12.20 2.43
CA LYS A 188 -1.18 -12.95 2.58
C LYS A 188 -0.01 -12.06 2.14
N GLU A 189 0.97 -11.95 3.03
CA GLU A 189 2.27 -11.33 2.76
C GLU A 189 3.34 -12.40 2.69
N GLU A 190 4.10 -12.44 1.58
CA GLU A 190 5.15 -13.42 1.27
C GLU A 190 6.52 -12.78 1.37
#